data_0e70b34abd3b29ba2314c39f015685d9
#
_entry.id   0e70b34abd3b29ba2314c39f015685d9
#
_cell.length_a   1.000
_cell.length_b   1.000
_cell.length_c   1.000
_cell.angle_alpha   90.00
_cell.angle_beta   90.00
_cell.angle_gamma   90.00
#
_symmetry.space_group_name_H-M   'P 1'
#
loop_
_entity.id
_entity.type
_entity.pdbx_description
1 polymer ?
#
loop_
_entity_poly.entity_id
_entity_poly.type
_entity_poly.pdbx_seq_one_letter_code
_entity_poly.pdbx_strand_id
1 'polypeptide(L)'
;MIKNFSRSLESLLGAEYTSAVCRARAALTGESEQALVKLAQEPVEFYPDPFAARQEILMEQVGRQLCPPAQAVSAEPGAPTDSFAAAQHYAPAPLSALGCFRLGEDGRLYFAGKSEHYHIPLGHGFPGYALLDKARALGIPNATHNNTRGYITRLLERRLIAAANGRPMDEPLPQTLLQARQPGVLNRVLNLETGSLAVEAALKMMLSRFDTLDGSA
;
A
#
# COMPACT_ATOMS: atom_id res chain seq x y z
N MET A 1 -3.56 19.49 -10.96
CA MET A 1 -3.97 19.56 -9.52
C MET A 1 -4.74 18.29 -9.14
N ILE A 2 -4.30 17.55 -8.13
CA ILE A 2 -4.99 16.36 -7.64
C ILE A 2 -6.23 16.84 -6.89
N LYS A 3 -7.41 16.33 -7.27
CA LYS A 3 -8.67 16.71 -6.62
C LYS A 3 -8.78 16.00 -5.25
N ASN A 4 -9.04 16.77 -4.20
CA ASN A 4 -9.33 16.20 -2.88
C ASN A 4 -10.62 15.37 -2.91
N PHE A 5 -10.64 14.28 -2.17
CA PHE A 5 -11.82 13.46 -1.92
C PHE A 5 -11.69 12.77 -0.55
N SER A 6 -12.80 12.37 0.02
CA SER A 6 -12.83 11.71 1.33
C SER A 6 -13.36 10.28 1.22
N ARG A 7 -12.89 9.41 2.10
CA ARG A 7 -13.38 8.04 2.29
C ARG A 7 -13.46 7.69 3.77
N SER A 8 -14.43 6.87 4.14
CA SER A 8 -14.47 6.22 5.45
C SER A 8 -14.16 4.72 5.31
N LEU A 9 -13.88 4.03 6.40
CA LEU A 9 -13.75 2.58 6.38
C LEU A 9 -15.02 1.91 5.87
N GLU A 10 -16.19 2.39 6.32
CA GLU A 10 -17.47 1.87 5.87
C GLU A 10 -17.67 2.03 4.36
N SER A 11 -17.32 3.18 3.80
CA SER A 11 -17.41 3.42 2.35
C SER A 11 -16.47 2.53 1.51
N LEU A 12 -15.35 2.11 2.10
CA LEU A 12 -14.37 1.24 1.42
C LEU A 12 -14.66 -0.25 1.58
N LEU A 13 -15.14 -0.66 2.74
CA LEU A 13 -15.26 -2.06 3.12
C LEU A 13 -16.69 -2.58 3.08
N GLY A 14 -17.68 -1.67 3.05
CA GLY A 14 -19.09 -1.97 3.09
C GLY A 14 -19.67 -1.98 4.51
N ALA A 15 -20.91 -1.52 4.65
CA ALA A 15 -21.58 -1.37 5.94
C ALA A 15 -21.76 -2.70 6.70
N GLU A 16 -22.06 -3.79 5.99
CA GLU A 16 -22.24 -5.10 6.60
C GLU A 16 -20.97 -5.60 7.30
N TYR A 17 -19.84 -5.52 6.60
CA TYR A 17 -18.56 -5.95 7.15
C TYR A 17 -18.12 -5.05 8.32
N THR A 18 -18.21 -3.73 8.18
CA THR A 18 -17.81 -2.80 9.24
C THR A 18 -18.68 -2.94 10.47
N SER A 19 -19.99 -3.15 10.33
CA SER A 19 -20.87 -3.44 11.47
C SER A 19 -20.48 -4.74 12.18
N ALA A 20 -20.16 -5.80 11.43
CA ALA A 20 -19.70 -7.06 12.03
C ALA A 20 -18.38 -6.87 12.80
N VAL A 21 -17.42 -6.08 12.25
CA VAL A 21 -16.17 -5.73 12.94
C VAL A 21 -16.44 -4.95 14.23
N CYS A 22 -17.32 -3.94 14.19
CA CYS A 22 -17.65 -3.14 15.37
C CYS A 22 -18.27 -3.98 16.48
N ARG A 23 -19.21 -4.87 16.16
CA ARG A 23 -19.79 -5.81 17.13
C ARG A 23 -18.72 -6.74 17.73
N ALA A 24 -17.86 -7.30 16.88
CA ALA A 24 -16.78 -8.19 17.34
C ALA A 24 -15.80 -7.43 18.26
N ARG A 25 -15.43 -6.19 17.89
CA ARG A 25 -14.54 -5.35 18.69
C ARG A 25 -15.17 -5.00 20.05
N ALA A 26 -16.43 -4.57 20.05
CA ALA A 26 -17.19 -4.29 21.26
C ALA A 26 -17.24 -5.49 22.22
N ALA A 27 -17.50 -6.70 21.67
CA ALA A 27 -17.51 -7.94 22.45
C ALA A 27 -16.14 -8.30 23.04
N LEU A 28 -15.04 -7.93 22.38
CA LEU A 28 -13.67 -8.21 22.85
C LEU A 28 -13.18 -7.18 23.87
N THR A 29 -13.59 -5.92 23.75
CA THR A 29 -13.00 -4.82 24.52
C THR A 29 -13.95 -4.21 25.56
N GLY A 30 -15.25 -4.44 25.44
CA GLY A 30 -16.27 -3.76 26.24
C GLY A 30 -16.55 -2.32 25.78
N GLU A 31 -15.97 -1.85 24.71
CA GLU A 31 -16.23 -0.53 24.13
C GLU A 31 -17.65 -0.43 23.56
N SER A 32 -18.20 0.79 23.50
CA SER A 32 -19.51 1.03 22.90
C SER A 32 -19.51 0.72 21.40
N GLU A 33 -20.37 -0.19 20.95
CA GLU A 33 -20.55 -0.50 19.53
C GLU A 33 -20.89 0.77 18.71
N GLN A 34 -21.72 1.65 19.25
CA GLN A 34 -22.09 2.91 18.60
C GLN A 34 -20.87 3.83 18.38
N ALA A 35 -19.96 3.91 19.35
CA ALA A 35 -18.74 4.69 19.21
C ALA A 35 -17.82 4.11 18.12
N LEU A 36 -17.70 2.79 18.05
CA LEU A 36 -16.92 2.09 17.02
C LEU A 36 -17.53 2.26 15.62
N VAL A 37 -18.85 2.21 15.49
CA VAL A 37 -19.54 2.48 14.22
C VAL A 37 -19.28 3.93 13.77
N LYS A 38 -19.37 4.90 14.67
CA LYS A 38 -19.05 6.29 14.37
C LYS A 38 -17.61 6.43 13.87
N LEU A 39 -16.64 5.77 14.49
CA LEU A 39 -15.26 5.75 14.06
C LEU A 39 -15.10 5.17 12.65
N ALA A 40 -15.83 4.09 12.32
CA ALA A 40 -15.79 3.47 11.00
C ALA A 40 -16.42 4.36 9.90
N GLN A 41 -17.39 5.18 10.26
CA GLN A 41 -18.10 6.09 9.35
C GLN A 41 -17.41 7.43 9.17
N GLU A 42 -16.54 7.82 10.09
CA GLU A 42 -15.85 9.09 10.05
C GLU A 42 -14.92 9.18 8.81
N PRO A 43 -15.15 10.16 7.92
CA PRO A 43 -14.39 10.28 6.69
C PRO A 43 -12.97 10.80 6.94
N VAL A 44 -12.05 10.41 6.07
CA VAL A 44 -10.68 10.91 6.01
C VAL A 44 -10.47 11.53 4.65
N GLU A 45 -9.95 12.76 4.61
CA GLU A 45 -9.53 13.43 3.40
C GLU A 45 -8.22 12.83 2.88
N PHE A 46 -8.14 12.64 1.55
CA PHE A 46 -6.97 12.02 0.94
C PHE A 46 -5.93 13.07 0.50
N TYR A 47 -6.40 14.17 -0.05
CA TYR A 47 -5.54 15.27 -0.52
C TYR A 47 -6.07 16.61 -0.04
N PRO A 48 -6.08 16.89 1.29
CA PRO A 48 -6.50 18.18 1.80
C PRO A 48 -5.63 19.30 1.22
N ASP A 49 -6.24 20.46 1.00
CA ASP A 49 -5.59 21.61 0.34
C ASP A 49 -4.22 21.98 0.95
N PRO A 50 -4.03 22.00 2.30
CA PRO A 50 -2.72 22.30 2.89
C PRO A 50 -1.65 21.28 2.50
N PHE A 51 -2.00 19.98 2.39
CA PHE A 51 -1.07 18.95 1.96
C PHE A 51 -0.70 19.12 0.49
N ALA A 52 -1.69 19.34 -0.38
CA ALA A 52 -1.49 19.55 -1.82
C ALA A 52 -0.63 20.79 -2.09
N ALA A 53 -0.96 21.92 -1.47
CA ALA A 53 -0.20 23.16 -1.59
C ALA A 53 1.26 23.01 -1.12
N ARG A 54 1.47 22.23 -0.03
CA ARG A 54 2.83 21.96 0.45
C ARG A 54 3.63 21.12 -0.56
N GLN A 55 3.01 20.17 -1.24
CA GLN A 55 3.68 19.39 -2.30
C GLN A 55 4.11 20.29 -3.48
N GLU A 56 3.29 21.24 -3.90
CA GLU A 56 3.63 22.21 -4.96
C GLU A 56 4.84 23.07 -4.56
N ILE A 57 4.84 23.63 -3.34
CA ILE A 57 5.97 24.41 -2.81
C ILE A 57 7.26 23.58 -2.77
N LEU A 58 7.18 22.32 -2.34
CA LEU A 58 8.35 21.44 -2.24
C LEU A 58 8.89 21.08 -3.64
N MET A 59 8.03 20.93 -4.65
CA MET A 59 8.46 20.66 -6.02
C MET A 59 9.40 21.75 -6.55
N GLU A 60 9.13 23.01 -6.25
CA GLU A 60 9.96 24.15 -6.67
C GLU A 60 11.30 24.22 -5.91
N GLN A 61 11.42 23.48 -4.81
CA GLN A 61 12.60 23.50 -3.93
C GLN A 61 13.49 22.26 -4.08
N VAL A 62 13.15 21.34 -4.97
CA VAL A 62 13.95 20.14 -5.22
C VAL A 62 15.42 20.50 -5.54
N GLY A 63 16.35 19.81 -4.87
CA GLY A 63 17.80 20.07 -4.95
C GLY A 63 18.30 21.20 -4.06
N ARG A 64 17.43 22.02 -3.46
CA ARG A 64 17.84 23.08 -2.53
C ARG A 64 18.10 22.51 -1.13
N GLN A 65 19.00 23.15 -0.41
CA GLN A 65 19.23 22.85 1.01
C GLN A 65 18.17 23.55 1.84
N LEU A 66 17.38 22.78 2.58
CA LEU A 66 16.28 23.28 3.41
C LEU A 66 16.60 23.28 4.91
N CYS A 67 17.60 22.50 5.33
CA CYS A 67 18.06 22.47 6.69
C CYS A 67 19.58 22.20 6.75
N PRO A 68 20.27 22.42 7.89
CA PRO A 68 21.66 22.06 8.06
C PRO A 68 21.88 20.54 7.85
N PRO A 69 23.06 20.14 7.31
CA PRO A 69 23.43 18.73 7.21
C PRO A 69 23.51 18.03 8.57
N ALA A 70 23.13 16.75 8.61
CA ALA A 70 23.16 15.92 9.80
C ALA A 70 24.52 15.23 9.97
N GLN A 71 25.60 16.00 10.09
CA GLN A 71 26.97 15.49 10.05
C GLN A 71 27.29 14.40 11.09
N ALA A 72 26.72 14.48 12.29
CA ALA A 72 26.92 13.48 13.34
C ALA A 72 26.29 12.12 12.97
N VAL A 73 25.16 12.14 12.28
CA VAL A 73 24.48 10.93 11.79
C VAL A 73 25.24 10.32 10.62
N SER A 74 25.67 11.15 9.68
CA SER A 74 26.43 10.72 8.50
C SER A 74 27.84 10.18 8.83
N ALA A 75 28.32 10.43 10.04
CA ALA A 75 29.60 9.88 10.52
C ALA A 75 29.51 8.44 11.03
N GLU A 76 28.27 7.89 11.21
CA GLU A 76 28.06 6.50 11.64
C GLU A 76 28.20 5.55 10.43
N PRO A 77 29.27 4.73 10.37
CA PRO A 77 29.56 3.92 9.18
C PRO A 77 28.69 2.66 9.07
N GLY A 78 28.01 2.24 10.15
CA GLY A 78 27.36 0.93 10.22
C GLY A 78 28.36 -0.24 10.08
N ALA A 79 27.85 -1.38 9.63
CA ALA A 79 28.66 -2.59 9.37
C ALA A 79 28.26 -3.26 8.04
N PRO A 80 28.31 -2.56 6.91
CA PRO A 80 27.96 -3.12 5.61
C PRO A 80 29.05 -4.08 5.11
N THR A 81 28.71 -4.94 4.14
CA THR A 81 29.73 -5.64 3.34
C THR A 81 30.54 -4.64 2.50
N ASP A 82 31.73 -5.03 2.06
CA ASP A 82 32.60 -4.15 1.24
C ASP A 82 31.89 -3.62 0.00
N SER A 83 31.09 -4.45 -0.67
CA SER A 83 30.32 -4.04 -1.84
C SER A 83 29.26 -2.98 -1.52
N PHE A 84 28.58 -3.10 -0.40
CA PHE A 84 27.60 -2.10 0.05
C PHE A 84 28.29 -0.84 0.55
N ALA A 85 29.40 -0.95 1.26
CA ALA A 85 30.19 0.20 1.70
C ALA A 85 30.65 1.06 0.50
N ALA A 86 31.14 0.40 -0.56
CA ALA A 86 31.56 1.08 -1.78
C ALA A 86 30.40 1.75 -2.56
N ALA A 87 29.19 1.25 -2.42
CA ALA A 87 28.00 1.78 -3.08
C ALA A 87 27.19 2.81 -2.24
N GLN A 88 27.58 3.03 -0.99
CA GLN A 88 26.87 3.94 -0.08
C GLN A 88 26.98 5.40 -0.49
N HIS A 89 25.85 6.10 -0.45
CA HIS A 89 25.76 7.54 -0.62
C HIS A 89 24.91 8.10 0.53
N TYR A 90 25.56 8.65 1.54
CA TYR A 90 24.86 9.17 2.73
C TYR A 90 24.11 10.47 2.46
N ALA A 91 24.59 11.32 1.54
CA ALA A 91 23.96 12.61 1.27
C ALA A 91 22.45 12.50 1.02
N PRO A 92 21.95 11.58 0.15
CA PRO A 92 20.54 11.42 -0.08
C PRO A 92 19.83 10.45 0.90
N ALA A 93 20.52 9.92 1.91
CA ALA A 93 19.91 9.04 2.91
C ALA A 93 18.82 9.82 3.67
N PRO A 94 17.60 9.27 3.82
CA PRO A 94 16.47 10.05 4.27
C PRO A 94 16.47 10.32 5.77
N LEU A 95 16.45 11.60 6.16
CA LEU A 95 16.18 12.05 7.52
C LEU A 95 14.69 12.17 7.79
N SER A 96 13.93 12.68 6.81
CA SER A 96 12.49 12.87 6.90
C SER A 96 11.89 12.93 5.51
N ALA A 97 10.58 12.68 5.42
CA ALA A 97 9.91 12.67 4.13
C ALA A 97 8.44 13.14 4.22
N LEU A 98 7.93 13.71 3.13
CA LEU A 98 6.54 14.13 2.98
C LEU A 98 6.08 13.98 1.53
N GLY A 99 5.01 13.22 1.29
CA GLY A 99 4.55 12.92 -0.05
C GLY A 99 5.62 12.21 -0.87
N CYS A 100 5.95 12.75 -2.04
CA CYS A 100 6.99 12.23 -2.91
C CYS A 100 8.38 12.88 -2.68
N PHE A 101 8.57 13.59 -1.58
CA PHE A 101 9.81 14.26 -1.26
C PHE A 101 10.45 13.71 0.01
N ARG A 102 11.78 13.79 0.08
CA ARG A 102 12.57 13.48 1.26
C ARG A 102 13.71 14.47 1.44
N LEU A 103 14.05 14.75 2.68
CA LEU A 103 15.28 15.45 3.05
C LEU A 103 16.39 14.43 3.27
N GLY A 104 17.52 14.61 2.61
CA GLY A 104 18.71 13.81 2.82
C GLY A 104 19.50 14.25 4.06
N GLU A 105 20.47 13.45 4.46
CA GLU A 105 21.41 13.78 5.54
C GLU A 105 22.24 15.03 5.25
N ASP A 106 22.40 15.40 3.99
CA ASP A 106 22.99 16.66 3.56
C ASP A 106 22.07 17.88 3.71
N GLY A 107 20.83 17.70 4.19
CA GLY A 107 19.84 18.74 4.34
C GLY A 107 19.17 19.20 3.05
N ARG A 108 19.42 18.54 1.92
CA ARG A 108 18.82 18.85 0.63
C ARG A 108 17.52 18.12 0.41
N LEU A 109 16.64 18.75 -0.36
CA LEU A 109 15.37 18.16 -0.78
C LEU A 109 15.56 17.32 -2.04
N TYR A 110 15.15 16.06 -1.95
CA TYR A 110 15.16 15.10 -3.04
C TYR A 110 13.73 14.72 -3.44
N PHE A 111 13.53 14.55 -4.74
CA PHE A 111 12.32 13.90 -5.24
C PHE A 111 12.51 12.38 -5.19
N ALA A 112 11.60 11.67 -4.54
CA ALA A 112 11.62 10.21 -4.45
C ALA A 112 11.06 9.58 -5.73
N GLY A 113 11.79 9.73 -6.84
CA GLY A 113 11.39 9.21 -8.15
C GLY A 113 11.55 7.70 -8.29
N LYS A 114 12.41 7.09 -7.46
CA LYS A 114 12.46 5.63 -7.30
C LYS A 114 11.70 5.29 -6.04
N SER A 115 10.69 4.47 -6.23
CA SER A 115 9.79 4.03 -5.19
C SER A 115 10.49 3.74 -3.87
N GLU A 116 10.02 4.30 -2.83
CA GLU A 116 10.10 3.79 -1.47
C GLU A 116 9.32 2.45 -1.47
N HIS A 117 9.81 1.45 -2.22
CA HIS A 117 9.04 0.33 -2.74
C HIS A 117 8.19 -0.41 -1.75
N TYR A 118 8.47 -0.29 -0.47
CA TYR A 118 8.03 -1.34 0.42
C TYR A 118 6.92 -0.90 1.37
N HIS A 119 6.77 0.41 1.60
CA HIS A 119 5.96 0.81 2.74
C HIS A 119 5.00 1.97 2.50
N ILE A 120 5.20 2.75 1.44
CA ILE A 120 4.50 4.02 1.29
C ILE A 120 4.12 4.29 -0.17
N PRO A 121 3.28 3.43 -0.77
CA PRO A 121 2.93 3.53 -2.20
C PRO A 121 2.24 4.82 -2.59
N LEU A 122 1.65 5.55 -1.62
CA LEU A 122 0.97 6.83 -1.83
C LEU A 122 1.76 8.04 -1.30
N GLY A 123 3.01 7.82 -0.90
CA GLY A 123 3.89 8.86 -0.37
C GLY A 123 3.90 8.94 1.16
N HIS A 124 4.95 9.57 1.66
CA HIS A 124 5.17 9.76 3.09
C HIS A 124 4.15 10.71 3.70
N GLY A 125 3.60 10.37 4.87
CA GLY A 125 2.62 11.21 5.54
C GLY A 125 1.34 11.43 4.73
N PHE A 126 1.02 10.52 3.80
CA PHE A 126 -0.22 10.59 3.02
C PHE A 126 -1.43 10.60 3.96
N PRO A 127 -2.28 11.64 3.92
CA PRO A 127 -3.37 11.80 4.89
C PRO A 127 -4.34 10.63 4.94
N GLY A 128 -4.58 9.97 3.81
CA GLY A 128 -5.44 8.79 3.71
C GLY A 128 -4.98 7.61 4.58
N TYR A 129 -3.72 7.56 5.04
CA TYR A 129 -3.25 6.53 5.97
C TYR A 129 -3.91 6.59 7.34
N ALA A 130 -4.57 7.69 7.71
CA ALA A 130 -5.40 7.75 8.91
C ALA A 130 -6.52 6.69 8.91
N LEU A 131 -6.93 6.17 7.74
CA LEU A 131 -7.82 5.00 7.68
C LEU A 131 -7.18 3.72 8.22
N LEU A 132 -5.86 3.56 8.11
CA LEU A 132 -5.15 2.41 8.70
C LEU A 132 -5.15 2.49 10.23
N ASP A 133 -5.04 3.70 10.78
CA ASP A 133 -5.09 3.90 12.23
C ASP A 133 -6.50 3.60 12.78
N LYS A 134 -7.54 4.03 12.05
CA LYS A 134 -8.93 3.65 12.36
C LYS A 134 -9.15 2.14 12.25
N ALA A 135 -8.60 1.49 11.22
CA ALA A 135 -8.68 0.03 11.07
C ALA A 135 -7.99 -0.70 12.23
N ARG A 136 -6.82 -0.22 12.69
CA ARG A 136 -6.12 -0.75 13.86
C ARG A 136 -6.94 -0.57 15.13
N ALA A 137 -7.53 0.61 15.35
CA ALA A 137 -8.40 0.89 16.48
C ALA A 137 -9.61 -0.07 16.52
N LEU A 138 -10.19 -0.37 15.37
CA LEU A 138 -11.27 -1.35 15.22
C LEU A 138 -10.79 -2.81 15.32
N GLY A 139 -9.48 -3.05 15.43
CA GLY A 139 -8.92 -4.40 15.51
C GLY A 139 -9.07 -5.21 14.22
N ILE A 140 -9.18 -4.54 13.07
CA ILE A 140 -9.25 -5.24 11.77
C ILE A 140 -7.91 -5.92 11.52
N PRO A 141 -7.84 -7.26 11.47
CA PRO A 141 -6.59 -7.97 11.28
C PRO A 141 -6.15 -7.88 9.82
N ASN A 142 -4.86 -7.70 9.60
CA ASN A 142 -4.24 -7.88 8.29
C ASN A 142 -3.87 -9.37 8.13
N ALA A 143 -4.87 -10.23 7.98
CA ALA A 143 -4.66 -11.67 7.82
C ALA A 143 -4.54 -12.01 6.33
N THR A 144 -3.32 -12.23 5.87
CA THR A 144 -3.01 -12.69 4.51
C THR A 144 -2.74 -14.20 4.44
N HIS A 145 -2.89 -14.92 5.55
CA HIS A 145 -2.64 -16.36 5.62
C HIS A 145 -3.55 -17.14 4.66
N ASN A 146 -2.97 -18.07 3.91
CA ASN A 146 -3.68 -18.81 2.85
C ASN A 146 -4.93 -19.56 3.33
N ASN A 147 -4.93 -20.09 4.56
CA ASN A 147 -6.03 -20.90 5.11
C ASN A 147 -7.10 -20.05 5.79
N THR A 148 -6.77 -18.83 6.22
CA THR A 148 -7.68 -17.95 6.95
C THR A 148 -7.80 -16.59 6.25
N ARG A 149 -7.96 -16.59 4.92
CA ARG A 149 -8.11 -15.38 4.11
C ARG A 149 -9.31 -14.58 4.54
N GLY A 150 -9.05 -13.45 5.19
CA GLY A 150 -10.08 -12.53 5.67
C GLY A 150 -10.81 -11.80 4.55
N TYR A 151 -11.87 -11.08 4.92
CA TYR A 151 -12.69 -10.33 3.97
C TYR A 151 -11.87 -9.28 3.18
N ILE A 152 -10.95 -8.58 3.85
CA ILE A 152 -10.11 -7.54 3.23
C ILE A 152 -9.28 -8.12 2.07
N THR A 153 -8.64 -9.27 2.29
CA THR A 153 -7.86 -9.95 1.25
C THR A 153 -8.75 -10.35 0.06
N ARG A 154 -9.91 -10.93 0.33
CA ARG A 154 -10.86 -11.33 -0.72
C ARG A 154 -11.45 -10.14 -1.48
N LEU A 155 -11.68 -9.02 -0.80
CA LEU A 155 -12.11 -7.76 -1.41
C LEU A 155 -11.02 -7.18 -2.33
N LEU A 156 -9.75 -7.16 -1.86
CA LEU A 156 -8.61 -6.73 -2.67
C LEU A 156 -8.49 -7.56 -3.94
N GLU A 157 -8.56 -8.89 -3.84
CA GLU A 157 -8.48 -9.79 -4.99
C GLU A 157 -9.57 -9.52 -6.02
N ARG A 158 -10.81 -9.34 -5.59
CA ARG A 158 -11.93 -8.99 -6.49
C ARG A 158 -11.68 -7.67 -7.21
N ARG A 159 -11.22 -6.64 -6.48
CA ARG A 159 -10.93 -5.33 -7.07
C ARG A 159 -9.76 -5.37 -8.05
N LEU A 160 -8.72 -6.14 -7.76
CA LEU A 160 -7.60 -6.33 -8.68
C LEU A 160 -8.05 -7.05 -9.97
N ILE A 161 -8.89 -8.10 -9.86
CA ILE A 161 -9.46 -8.78 -11.02
C ILE A 161 -10.34 -7.81 -11.84
N ALA A 162 -11.18 -7.02 -11.18
CA ALA A 162 -12.01 -6.03 -11.87
C ALA A 162 -11.13 -5.02 -12.63
N ALA A 163 -10.16 -4.42 -11.96
CA ALA A 163 -9.26 -3.44 -12.56
C ALA A 163 -8.47 -4.02 -13.74
N ALA A 164 -7.91 -5.23 -13.58
CA ALA A 164 -7.12 -5.90 -14.62
C ALA A 164 -7.95 -6.26 -15.88
N ASN A 165 -9.28 -6.38 -15.74
CA ASN A 165 -10.19 -6.64 -16.86
C ASN A 165 -11.01 -5.41 -17.28
N GLY A 166 -10.61 -4.20 -16.87
CA GLY A 166 -11.26 -2.94 -17.23
C GLY A 166 -12.70 -2.81 -16.74
N ARG A 167 -13.04 -3.42 -15.60
CA ARG A 167 -14.39 -3.38 -15.00
C ARG A 167 -14.45 -2.44 -13.80
N PRO A 168 -15.63 -1.90 -13.48
CA PRO A 168 -15.84 -1.16 -12.24
C PRO A 168 -15.47 -2.03 -11.02
N MET A 169 -14.73 -1.44 -10.07
CA MET A 169 -14.21 -2.16 -8.91
C MET A 169 -15.23 -2.37 -7.78
N ASP A 170 -16.34 -1.68 -7.84
CA ASP A 170 -17.45 -1.71 -6.88
C ASP A 170 -18.58 -2.68 -7.28
N GLU A 171 -18.55 -3.17 -8.51
CA GLU A 171 -19.50 -4.16 -9.00
C GLU A 171 -19.10 -5.60 -8.65
N PRO A 172 -20.07 -6.51 -8.46
CA PRO A 172 -19.81 -7.94 -8.32
C PRO A 172 -19.15 -8.51 -9.58
N LEU A 173 -18.15 -9.37 -9.41
CA LEU A 173 -17.54 -10.07 -10.54
C LEU A 173 -18.47 -11.18 -11.05
N PRO A 174 -18.76 -11.23 -12.36
CA PRO A 174 -19.53 -12.32 -12.94
C PRO A 174 -18.84 -13.68 -12.77
N GLN A 175 -19.60 -14.72 -12.48
CA GLN A 175 -19.06 -16.09 -12.40
C GLN A 175 -18.38 -16.53 -13.70
N THR A 176 -18.89 -16.09 -14.84
CA THR A 176 -18.31 -16.33 -16.15
C THR A 176 -16.87 -15.82 -16.26
N LEU A 177 -16.58 -14.64 -15.69
CA LEU A 177 -15.22 -14.11 -15.62
C LEU A 177 -14.33 -14.96 -14.71
N LEU A 178 -14.81 -15.32 -13.52
CA LEU A 178 -14.05 -16.12 -12.55
C LEU A 178 -13.76 -17.55 -13.04
N GLN A 179 -14.58 -18.07 -13.95
CA GLN A 179 -14.45 -19.40 -14.55
C GLN A 179 -13.81 -19.38 -15.93
N ALA A 180 -13.51 -18.19 -16.47
CA ALA A 180 -12.92 -18.04 -17.80
C ALA A 180 -11.60 -18.78 -17.91
N ARG A 181 -11.38 -19.45 -19.06
CA ARG A 181 -10.14 -20.12 -19.42
C ARG A 181 -9.50 -19.56 -20.69
N GLN A 182 -10.09 -18.49 -21.25
CA GLN A 182 -9.60 -17.85 -22.44
C GLN A 182 -8.27 -17.13 -22.15
N PRO A 183 -7.33 -17.13 -23.09
CA PRO A 183 -6.12 -16.31 -23.02
C PRO A 183 -6.46 -14.83 -22.81
N GLY A 184 -5.67 -14.13 -21.98
CA GLY A 184 -5.84 -12.70 -21.72
C GLY A 184 -6.84 -12.36 -20.64
N VAL A 185 -7.64 -13.31 -20.13
CA VAL A 185 -8.53 -13.07 -18.98
C VAL A 185 -7.80 -13.35 -17.68
N LEU A 186 -7.60 -12.30 -16.87
CA LEU A 186 -6.99 -12.40 -15.55
C LEU A 186 -8.08 -12.61 -14.50
N ASN A 187 -8.22 -13.81 -13.98
CA ASN A 187 -9.33 -14.22 -13.11
C ASN A 187 -8.90 -14.80 -11.76
N ARG A 188 -7.62 -14.73 -11.44
CA ARG A 188 -7.05 -15.19 -10.16
C ARG A 188 -5.98 -14.21 -9.67
N VAL A 189 -5.84 -14.12 -8.36
CA VAL A 189 -4.78 -13.37 -7.68
C VAL A 189 -4.05 -14.32 -6.75
N LEU A 190 -2.73 -14.36 -6.85
CA LEU A 190 -1.86 -15.02 -5.90
C LEU A 190 -1.09 -13.95 -5.13
N ASN A 191 -1.43 -13.80 -3.85
CA ASN A 191 -0.74 -12.86 -2.96
C ASN A 191 0.55 -13.49 -2.46
N LEU A 192 1.67 -12.82 -2.72
CA LEU A 192 3.00 -13.23 -2.29
C LEU A 192 3.70 -12.09 -1.56
N GLU A 193 4.64 -12.42 -0.70
CA GLU A 193 5.26 -11.49 0.24
C GLU A 193 6.18 -10.47 -0.42
N THR A 194 6.78 -10.83 -1.57
CA THR A 194 7.74 -9.97 -2.26
C THR A 194 7.59 -10.06 -3.78
N GLY A 195 8.06 -9.02 -4.49
CA GLY A 195 8.12 -9.01 -5.95
C GLY A 195 8.99 -10.15 -6.50
N SER A 196 10.09 -10.51 -5.83
CA SER A 196 10.94 -11.64 -6.22
C SER A 196 10.20 -12.97 -6.17
N LEU A 197 9.43 -13.22 -5.12
CA LEU A 197 8.58 -14.42 -5.02
C LEU A 197 7.46 -14.40 -6.07
N ALA A 198 6.91 -13.24 -6.40
CA ALA A 198 5.91 -13.12 -7.45
C ALA A 198 6.48 -13.48 -8.82
N VAL A 199 7.69 -13.01 -9.15
CA VAL A 199 8.40 -13.36 -10.39
C VAL A 199 8.74 -14.85 -10.41
N GLU A 200 9.26 -15.42 -9.33
CA GLU A 200 9.56 -16.84 -9.21
C GLU A 200 8.31 -17.70 -9.42
N ALA A 201 7.19 -17.34 -8.79
CA ALA A 201 5.93 -18.05 -8.99
C ALA A 201 5.43 -17.96 -10.44
N ALA A 202 5.53 -16.78 -11.06
CA ALA A 202 5.16 -16.59 -12.46
C ALA A 202 6.01 -17.48 -13.40
N LEU A 203 7.33 -17.53 -13.18
CA LEU A 203 8.24 -18.39 -13.95
C LEU A 203 7.89 -19.88 -13.79
N LYS A 204 7.65 -20.33 -12.55
CA LYS A 204 7.23 -21.72 -12.29
C LYS A 204 5.91 -22.08 -12.97
N MET A 205 4.94 -21.17 -12.94
CA MET A 205 3.65 -21.36 -13.65
C MET A 205 3.83 -21.44 -15.16
N MET A 206 4.69 -20.58 -15.74
CA MET A 206 5.00 -20.63 -17.18
C MET A 206 5.70 -21.94 -17.55
N LEU A 207 6.72 -22.35 -16.83
CA LEU A 207 7.44 -23.59 -17.06
C LEU A 207 6.51 -24.81 -16.99
N SER A 208 5.68 -24.88 -15.95
CA SER A 208 4.69 -25.95 -15.81
C SER A 208 3.69 -26.00 -16.95
N ARG A 209 3.32 -24.84 -17.53
CA ARG A 209 2.43 -24.79 -18.68
C ARG A 209 3.13 -25.26 -19.96
N PHE A 210 4.39 -24.90 -20.18
CA PHE A 210 5.17 -25.37 -21.34
C PHE A 210 5.35 -26.88 -21.28
N ASP A 211 5.72 -27.42 -20.13
CA ASP A 211 5.87 -28.85 -19.90
C ASP A 211 4.58 -29.62 -20.23
N THR A 212 3.44 -29.12 -19.80
CA THR A 212 2.12 -29.70 -20.09
C THR A 212 1.76 -29.64 -21.60
N LEU A 213 2.22 -28.59 -22.33
CA LEU A 213 1.92 -28.40 -23.75
C LEU A 213 2.79 -29.26 -24.65
N ASP A 214 4.04 -29.57 -24.26
CA ASP A 214 4.97 -30.39 -25.04
C ASP A 214 4.64 -31.89 -24.99
N GLY A 215 3.65 -32.30 -24.22
CA GLY A 215 3.24 -33.72 -24.19
C GLY A 215 4.30 -34.68 -23.68
N SER A 216 5.33 -34.17 -23.01
CA SER A 216 6.43 -34.92 -22.38
C SER A 216 6.15 -35.27 -20.94
N ALA A 217 4.92 -35.70 -20.62
CA ALA A 217 4.57 -36.26 -19.33
C ALA A 217 4.28 -37.74 -19.42
#